data_42b401ec3e10fbc3fd995f7cb82168c6
#
_entry.id   42b401ec3e10fbc3fd995f7cb82168c6
#
_cell.length_a   1.000
_cell.length_b   1.000
_cell.length_c   1.000
_cell.angle_alpha   90.00
_cell.angle_beta   90.00
_cell.angle_gamma   90.00
#
_symmetry.space_group_name_H-M   'P 1'
#
loop_
_entity.id
_entity.type
_entity.pdbx_description
1 polymer ?
#
loop_
_entity_poly.entity_id
_entity_poly.type
_entity_poly.pdbx_seq_one_letter_code
_entity_poly.pdbx_strand_id
1 'polypeptide(L)'
;GHRMNLGTVIKCCPLCGGRIVVSNLYQYSLDYTMRKDGKIGKRYKRGDEGAVDVSLASCENYKTCDARWEADEFFVEPDGTFYDYKYSEDE
;
A
#
# COMPACT_ATOMS: atom_id res chain seq x y z
N GLY A 1 24.50 -3.38 -14.74
CA GLY A 1 24.32 -2.16 -14.22
C GLY A 1 23.48 -2.13 -13.01
N HIS A 2 23.73 -1.05 -12.30
CA HIS A 2 23.07 -0.83 -11.16
C HIS A 2 21.97 0.01 -11.49
N ARG A 3 20.81 -0.39 -11.32
CA ARG A 3 19.70 0.47 -11.50
C ARG A 3 19.09 0.75 -10.18
N MET A 4 18.64 1.95 -9.99
CA MET A 4 17.96 2.27 -8.80
C MET A 4 16.67 1.51 -8.78
N ASN A 5 16.38 0.86 -7.69
CA ASN A 5 15.14 0.15 -7.56
C ASN A 5 14.06 1.14 -7.21
N LEU A 6 13.30 1.55 -8.21
CA LEU A 6 12.19 2.45 -8.00
C LEU A 6 10.90 1.69 -7.71
N GLY A 7 10.98 0.39 -7.59
CA GLY A 7 9.82 -0.44 -7.35
C GLY A 7 9.02 -0.69 -8.62
N THR A 8 7.95 -1.42 -8.48
CA THR A 8 7.07 -1.76 -9.59
C THR A 8 5.70 -1.17 -9.31
N VAL A 9 5.14 -0.49 -10.29
CA VAL A 9 3.78 0.02 -10.18
C VAL A 9 2.83 -1.15 -10.21
N ILE A 10 2.00 -1.28 -9.18
CA ILE A 10 0.99 -2.33 -9.15
C ILE A 10 -0.38 -1.70 -9.01
N LYS A 11 -1.37 -2.33 -9.57
CA LYS A 11 -2.74 -1.83 -9.58
C LYS A 11 -3.70 -2.76 -8.84
N CYS A 12 -3.15 -3.75 -8.17
CA CYS A 12 -3.91 -4.68 -7.34
C CYS A 12 -2.93 -5.44 -6.47
N CYS A 13 -3.44 -6.23 -5.54
CA CYS A 13 -2.59 -7.06 -4.70
C CYS A 13 -1.88 -8.10 -5.55
N PRO A 14 -0.55 -8.21 -5.47
CA PRO A 14 0.18 -9.17 -6.28
C PRO A 14 -0.05 -10.63 -5.90
N LEU A 15 -0.64 -10.87 -4.74
CA LEU A 15 -0.87 -12.24 -4.28
C LEU A 15 -2.29 -12.73 -4.58
N CYS A 16 -3.30 -11.88 -4.50
CA CYS A 16 -4.68 -12.32 -4.71
C CYS A 16 -5.49 -11.45 -5.66
N GLY A 17 -4.94 -10.35 -6.11
CA GLY A 17 -5.64 -9.46 -7.02
C GLY A 17 -6.65 -8.52 -6.38
N GLY A 18 -6.72 -8.51 -5.05
CA GLY A 18 -7.61 -7.60 -4.34
C GLY A 18 -7.10 -6.18 -4.34
N ARG A 19 -7.81 -5.28 -3.68
CA ARG A 19 -7.41 -3.89 -3.61
C ARG A 19 -6.42 -3.69 -2.47
N ILE A 20 -5.55 -2.71 -2.63
CA ILE A 20 -4.58 -2.37 -1.61
C ILE A 20 -5.13 -1.24 -0.75
N VAL A 21 -4.93 -1.32 0.55
CA VAL A 21 -5.33 -0.29 1.49
C VAL A 21 -4.08 0.28 2.13
N VAL A 22 -3.92 1.59 2.09
CA VAL A 22 -2.79 2.28 2.71
C VAL A 22 -3.30 2.94 3.98
N SER A 23 -2.66 2.65 5.09
CA SER A 23 -3.06 3.17 6.39
C SER A 23 -1.98 4.09 6.93
N ASN A 24 -2.33 5.32 7.25
CA ASN A 24 -1.44 6.25 7.92
C ASN A 24 -1.82 6.25 9.40
N LEU A 25 -0.91 5.77 10.22
CA LEU A 25 -1.16 5.61 11.64
C LEU A 25 -0.62 6.79 12.43
N TYR A 26 -1.48 7.38 13.24
CA TYR A 26 -1.13 8.46 14.13
C TYR A 26 -1.66 8.07 15.51
N GLN A 27 -2.49 8.88 16.14
CA GLN A 27 -3.24 8.46 17.32
C GLN A 27 -4.45 7.63 16.86
N TYR A 28 -4.77 7.71 15.59
CA TYR A 28 -5.81 6.94 14.94
C TYR A 28 -5.30 6.63 13.53
N SER A 29 -5.97 5.74 12.82
CA SER A 29 -5.54 5.39 11.47
C SER A 29 -6.41 6.08 10.45
N LEU A 30 -5.81 6.46 9.32
CA LEU A 30 -6.52 6.97 8.15
C LEU A 30 -6.24 5.97 7.04
N ASP A 31 -7.28 5.23 6.64
CA ASP A 31 -7.15 4.13 5.70
C ASP A 31 -7.61 4.56 4.31
N TYR A 32 -6.72 4.52 3.34
CA TYR A 32 -7.00 4.91 1.97
C TYR A 32 -7.02 3.66 1.10
N THR A 33 -8.11 3.46 0.38
CA THR A 33 -8.29 2.25 -0.45
C THR A 33 -8.01 2.56 -1.91
N MET A 34 -7.34 1.63 -2.57
CA MET A 34 -7.07 1.73 -4.00
C MET A 34 -8.36 1.72 -4.80
N ARG A 35 -8.45 2.59 -5.81
CA ARG A 35 -9.63 2.69 -6.67
C ARG A 35 -9.53 1.67 -7.80
N LYS A 36 -10.58 1.61 -8.61
CA LYS A 36 -10.63 0.68 -9.74
C LYS A 36 -9.53 0.94 -10.76
N ASP A 37 -9.04 2.17 -10.86
CA ASP A 37 -7.99 2.52 -11.81
C ASP A 37 -6.60 2.10 -11.30
N GLY A 38 -6.54 1.50 -10.13
CA GLY A 38 -5.27 1.05 -9.56
C GLY A 38 -4.51 2.12 -8.81
N LYS A 39 -5.12 3.25 -8.55
CA LYS A 39 -4.48 4.33 -7.79
C LYS A 39 -5.13 4.46 -6.43
N ILE A 40 -4.33 4.83 -5.43
CA ILE A 40 -4.84 5.03 -4.08
C ILE A 40 -5.72 6.29 -4.08
N GLY A 41 -6.92 6.16 -3.60
CA GLY A 41 -7.86 7.27 -3.57
C GLY A 41 -7.51 8.30 -2.50
N LYS A 42 -8.07 9.48 -2.60
CA LYS A 42 -7.83 10.55 -1.64
C LYS A 42 -8.80 10.53 -0.48
N ARG A 43 -9.86 9.74 -0.58
CA ARG A 43 -10.80 9.59 0.52
C ARG A 43 -10.26 8.56 1.49
N TYR A 44 -10.53 8.76 2.75
CA TYR A 44 -10.05 7.83 3.75
C TYR A 44 -11.18 7.43 4.70
N LYS A 45 -10.97 6.31 5.36
CA LYS A 45 -11.87 5.83 6.40
C LYS A 45 -11.06 5.87 7.68
N ARG A 46 -11.64 6.43 8.72
CA ARG A 46 -10.93 6.54 10.00
C ARG A 46 -11.06 5.22 10.77
N GLY A 47 -9.94 4.69 11.20
CA GLY A 47 -9.91 3.50 12.05
C GLY A 47 -9.53 3.84 13.47
N ASP A 48 -9.50 2.84 14.32
CA ASP A 48 -9.20 3.02 15.73
C ASP A 48 -7.81 2.60 16.11
N GLU A 49 -7.00 2.16 15.17
CA GLU A 49 -5.67 1.73 15.52
C GLU A 49 -4.77 2.90 15.74
N GLY A 50 -4.31 3.08 16.95
CA GLY A 50 -3.34 4.10 17.27
C GLY A 50 -1.96 3.49 17.30
N ALA A 51 -0.97 4.22 16.88
CA ALA A 51 0.40 3.74 16.90
C ALA A 51 1.33 4.94 16.78
N VAL A 52 2.58 4.67 16.48
CA VAL A 52 3.52 5.73 16.17
C VAL A 52 3.25 6.21 14.76
N ASP A 53 3.79 7.38 14.40
CA ASP A 53 3.61 7.94 13.07
C ASP A 53 4.27 7.03 12.04
N VAL A 54 3.49 6.22 11.38
CA VAL A 54 3.98 5.27 10.38
C VAL A 54 2.90 5.00 9.35
N SER A 55 3.33 4.70 8.14
CA SER A 55 2.42 4.30 7.06
C SER A 55 2.62 2.83 6.77
N LEU A 56 1.53 2.12 6.62
CA LEU A 56 1.54 0.70 6.30
C LEU A 56 0.60 0.47 5.13
N ALA A 57 0.78 -0.62 4.43
CA ALA A 57 -0.14 -1.03 3.37
C ALA A 57 -0.48 -2.50 3.54
N SER A 58 -1.66 -2.89 3.10
CA SER A 58 -2.08 -4.28 3.18
C SER A 58 -3.16 -4.55 2.14
N CYS A 59 -3.44 -5.83 1.89
CA CYS A 59 -4.52 -6.22 1.01
C CYS A 59 -5.85 -6.07 1.74
N GLU A 60 -6.90 -5.66 1.04
CA GLU A 60 -8.22 -5.57 1.64
C GLU A 60 -8.71 -6.93 2.13
N ASN A 61 -8.20 -8.01 1.54
CA ASN A 61 -8.58 -9.37 1.92
C ASN A 61 -7.66 -9.92 3.01
N TYR A 62 -7.36 -9.11 4.00
CA TYR A 62 -6.36 -9.46 5.02
C TYR A 62 -6.65 -10.75 5.78
N LYS A 63 -7.89 -11.23 5.76
CA LYS A 63 -8.23 -12.47 6.44
C LYS A 63 -7.77 -13.70 5.67
N THR A 64 -7.59 -13.58 4.37
CA THR A 64 -7.22 -14.72 3.53
C THR A 64 -5.93 -14.45 2.74
N CYS A 65 -5.43 -13.23 2.76
CA CYS A 65 -4.26 -12.85 2.02
C CYS A 65 -3.29 -12.13 2.94
N ASP A 66 -2.05 -12.57 2.97
CA ASP A 66 -1.04 -12.03 3.87
C ASP A 66 -0.24 -10.89 3.29
N ALA A 67 -0.65 -10.34 2.17
CA ALA A 67 0.10 -9.25 1.54
C ALA A 67 0.11 -8.02 2.44
N ARG A 68 1.31 -7.58 2.80
CA ARG A 68 1.49 -6.42 3.67
C ARG A 68 2.78 -5.73 3.29
N TRP A 69 2.83 -4.43 3.51
CA TRP A 69 4.01 -3.62 3.24
C TRP A 69 4.29 -2.76 4.45
N GLU A 70 5.55 -2.73 4.87
CA GLU A 70 6.00 -1.79 5.89
C GLU A 70 6.32 -0.46 5.21
N ALA A 71 6.59 0.57 5.99
CA ALA A 71 6.77 1.93 5.47
C ALA A 71 7.86 2.05 4.39
N ASP A 72 8.89 1.22 4.48
CA ASP A 72 10.00 1.26 3.52
C ASP A 72 9.83 0.26 2.39
N GLU A 73 8.71 -0.41 2.32
CA GLU A 73 8.46 -1.46 1.32
C GLU A 73 7.49 -1.02 0.24
N PHE A 74 7.03 0.21 0.29
CA PHE A 74 6.14 0.76 -0.72
C PHE A 74 6.26 2.29 -0.77
N PHE A 75 5.74 2.87 -1.83
CA PHE A 75 5.68 4.32 -1.97
C PHE A 75 4.41 4.69 -2.75
N VAL A 76 3.75 5.74 -2.33
CA VAL A 76 2.55 6.23 -3.02
C VAL A 76 2.82 7.66 -3.48
N GLU A 77 2.68 7.90 -4.78
CA GLU A 77 2.87 9.22 -5.33
C GLU A 77 1.66 10.11 -5.03
N PRO A 78 1.80 11.42 -5.17
CA PRO A 78 0.67 12.33 -4.91
C PRO A 78 -0.57 12.05 -5.74
N ASP A 79 -0.42 11.43 -6.92
CA ASP A 79 -1.56 11.09 -7.76
C ASP A 79 -2.18 9.75 -7.39
N GLY A 80 -1.63 9.06 -6.39
CA GLY A 80 -2.13 7.77 -5.93
C GLY A 80 -1.45 6.54 -6.51
N THR A 81 -0.45 6.72 -7.38
CA THR A 81 0.26 5.58 -7.96
C THR A 81 1.01 4.83 -6.86
N PHE A 82 0.81 3.52 -6.78
CA PHE A 82 1.41 2.68 -5.75
C PHE A 82 2.61 1.93 -6.32
N TYR A 83 3.76 2.08 -5.66
CA TYR A 83 4.99 1.38 -6.06
C TYR A 83 5.30 0.31 -5.02
N ASP A 84 5.51 -0.91 -5.48
CA ASP A 84 5.81 -2.05 -4.63
C ASP A 84 7.30 -2.33 -4.66
N TYR A 85 7.93 -2.36 -3.49
CA TYR A 85 9.34 -2.70 -3.36
C TYR A 85 9.53 -4.08 -2.72
N LYS A 86 8.45 -4.74 -2.34
CA LYS A 86 8.56 -5.98 -1.59
C LYS A 86 8.32 -7.22 -2.43
N TYR A 87 7.25 -7.20 -3.21
CA TYR A 87 6.85 -8.37 -3.98
C TYR A 87 7.31 -8.33 -5.44
N SER A 88 7.75 -7.18 -5.90
CA SER A 88 8.22 -7.08 -7.28
C SER A 88 9.50 -7.87 -7.43
N GLU A 89 9.60 -8.60 -8.54
CA GLU A 89 10.80 -9.32 -8.82
C GLU A 89 11.69 -8.41 -9.59
N ASP A 90 12.86 -8.12 -9.08
CA ASP A 90 13.78 -7.25 -9.71
C ASP A 90 14.77 -8.06 -10.47
N GLU A 91 14.84 -7.89 -11.71
CA GLU A 91 15.76 -8.67 -12.53
C GLU A 91 17.03 -7.95 -12.77
#